data_5721bbaa44566a0df44053b671809e0c
#
_entry.id   5721bbaa44566a0df44053b671809e0c
#
_cell.length_a   1.000
_cell.length_b   1.000
_cell.length_c   1.000
_cell.angle_alpha   90.00
_cell.angle_beta   90.00
_cell.angle_gamma   90.00
#
_symmetry.space_group_name_H-M   'P 1'
#
loop_
_entity.id
_entity.type
_entity.pdbx_description
1 polymer ?
#
loop_
_entity_poly.entity_id
_entity_poly.type
_entity_poly.pdbx_seq_one_letter_code
_entity_poly.pdbx_strand_id
1 'polypeptide(L)'
;DVCGECEGTETDLAECGCDGPTTLSLGSASIDAGDSFNLDLSLCNDSPVAGLQVQVNDFPDQLDVVDVVATDRLTDMTLSWSEQPDGSFIVVVFSLTGADIQPGTDAIASLSFVSTSIYESEINLDFVDSILSDDFGQPIQHGTESGVVVVSGEEPPPEAPDAPTGLIAEAGDSEVLL
;
A
#
# COMPACT_ATOMS: atom_id res chain seq x y z
N ASP A 1 -3.86 -28.81 -4.36
CA ASP A 1 -2.44 -29.19 -4.28
C ASP A 1 -1.76 -28.57 -3.05
N VAL A 2 -0.45 -28.74 -2.87
CA VAL A 2 0.30 -28.22 -1.73
C VAL A 2 0.48 -26.70 -1.76
N CYS A 3 0.30 -26.06 -2.91
CA CYS A 3 0.38 -24.61 -3.12
C CYS A 3 -0.95 -23.89 -2.82
N GLY A 4 -2.02 -24.63 -2.50
CA GLY A 4 -3.35 -24.09 -2.25
C GLY A 4 -4.15 -23.73 -3.51
N GLU A 5 -3.65 -24.06 -4.68
CA GLU A 5 -4.34 -23.87 -5.95
C GLU A 5 -5.46 -24.90 -6.14
N CYS A 6 -6.65 -24.44 -6.57
CA CYS A 6 -7.74 -25.33 -6.95
C CYS A 6 -7.40 -26.03 -8.27
N GLU A 7 -7.38 -27.39 -8.27
CA GLU A 7 -7.03 -28.22 -9.43
C GLU A 7 -5.54 -28.22 -9.85
N GLY A 8 -4.64 -27.65 -9.01
CA GLY A 8 -3.19 -27.73 -9.23
C GLY A 8 -2.66 -29.17 -9.10
N THR A 9 -1.52 -29.44 -9.70
CA THR A 9 -0.86 -30.76 -9.72
C THR A 9 0.42 -30.80 -8.88
N GLU A 10 0.82 -29.65 -8.31
CA GLU A 10 2.05 -29.51 -7.53
C GLU A 10 1.94 -30.36 -6.26
N THR A 11 2.97 -31.16 -6.03
CA THR A 11 3.09 -32.06 -4.87
C THR A 11 4.25 -31.71 -3.96
N ASP A 12 5.11 -30.78 -4.39
CA ASP A 12 6.26 -30.27 -3.63
C ASP A 12 6.13 -28.75 -3.44
N LEU A 13 6.31 -28.26 -2.22
CA LEU A 13 6.33 -26.83 -1.92
C LEU A 13 7.41 -26.04 -2.69
N ALA A 14 8.47 -26.73 -3.13
CA ALA A 14 9.50 -26.11 -3.98
C ALA A 14 8.99 -25.75 -5.40
N GLU A 15 7.84 -26.32 -5.82
CA GLU A 15 7.19 -26.03 -7.12
C GLU A 15 6.16 -24.90 -6.99
N CYS A 16 5.89 -24.41 -5.77
CA CYS A 16 4.93 -23.33 -5.50
C CYS A 16 5.51 -21.94 -5.81
N GLY A 17 6.10 -21.79 -6.97
CA GLY A 17 6.54 -20.51 -7.49
C GLY A 17 5.39 -19.67 -8.07
N CYS A 18 5.73 -18.50 -8.54
CA CYS A 18 4.82 -17.63 -9.26
C CYS A 18 4.68 -18.11 -10.72
N ASP A 19 3.47 -18.43 -11.18
CA ASP A 19 3.21 -18.83 -12.59
C ASP A 19 3.31 -17.65 -13.59
N GLY A 20 3.69 -16.46 -13.11
CA GLY A 20 3.74 -15.22 -13.88
C GLY A 20 5.01 -14.40 -13.61
N PRO A 21 5.07 -13.19 -14.12
CA PRO A 21 6.17 -12.27 -13.81
C PRO A 21 6.21 -11.95 -12.31
N THR A 22 7.41 -11.76 -11.78
CA THR A 22 7.58 -11.28 -10.39
C THR A 22 6.68 -10.08 -10.14
N THR A 23 5.86 -10.11 -9.09
CA THR A 23 4.86 -9.08 -8.81
C THR A 23 4.78 -8.80 -7.31
N LEU A 24 4.81 -7.52 -6.95
CA LEU A 24 4.45 -7.04 -5.62
C LEU A 24 2.97 -6.66 -5.61
N SER A 25 2.24 -7.03 -4.57
CA SER A 25 0.84 -6.67 -4.43
C SER A 25 0.52 -6.19 -3.01
N LEU A 26 -0.40 -5.21 -2.93
CA LEU A 26 -0.99 -4.75 -1.68
C LEU A 26 -2.40 -5.32 -1.52
N GLY A 27 -2.72 -5.74 -0.31
CA GLY A 27 -4.06 -6.18 0.03
C GLY A 27 -5.10 -5.06 -0.06
N SER A 28 -6.38 -5.45 -0.04
CA SER A 28 -7.51 -4.53 0.00
C SER A 28 -8.41 -4.84 1.20
N ALA A 29 -9.12 -3.84 1.72
CA ALA A 29 -10.00 -3.99 2.86
C ALA A 29 -11.26 -3.15 2.76
N SER A 30 -12.28 -3.54 3.55
CA SER A 30 -13.44 -2.69 3.85
C SER A 30 -13.52 -2.56 5.37
N ILE A 31 -13.57 -1.32 5.86
CA ILE A 31 -13.47 -0.97 7.28
C ILE A 31 -14.49 0.10 7.64
N ASP A 32 -14.72 0.32 8.93
CA ASP A 32 -15.44 1.49 9.42
C ASP A 32 -14.48 2.66 9.68
N ALA A 33 -15.00 3.88 9.63
CA ALA A 33 -14.23 5.10 9.86
C ALA A 33 -13.54 5.08 11.25
N GLY A 34 -12.23 5.32 11.28
CA GLY A 34 -11.42 5.31 12.49
C GLY A 34 -10.94 3.93 12.93
N ASP A 35 -11.25 2.87 12.19
CA ASP A 35 -10.80 1.52 12.52
C ASP A 35 -9.29 1.32 12.30
N SER A 36 -8.75 0.36 13.07
CA SER A 36 -7.42 -0.21 12.84
C SER A 36 -7.56 -1.53 12.10
N PHE A 37 -6.69 -1.78 11.13
CA PHE A 37 -6.73 -2.98 10.30
C PHE A 37 -5.34 -3.35 9.79
N ASN A 38 -5.22 -4.55 9.21
CA ASN A 38 -3.99 -5.00 8.60
C ASN A 38 -4.21 -5.32 7.12
N LEU A 39 -3.18 -5.05 6.32
CA LEU A 39 -3.08 -5.47 4.93
C LEU A 39 -1.78 -6.23 4.71
N ASP A 40 -1.79 -7.14 3.76
CA ASP A 40 -0.60 -7.87 3.36
C ASP A 40 0.14 -7.14 2.24
N LEU A 41 1.47 -7.07 2.37
CA LEU A 41 2.39 -6.85 1.28
C LEU A 41 2.87 -8.22 0.81
N SER A 42 2.43 -8.63 -0.37
CA SER A 42 2.72 -9.95 -0.93
C SER A 42 3.74 -9.85 -2.07
N LEU A 43 4.51 -10.90 -2.23
CA LEU A 43 5.48 -11.05 -3.32
C LEU A 43 5.27 -12.39 -4.02
N CYS A 44 4.91 -12.32 -5.29
CA CYS A 44 4.93 -13.43 -6.22
C CYS A 44 6.27 -13.46 -6.94
N ASN A 45 7.11 -14.47 -6.70
CA ASN A 45 8.42 -14.63 -7.36
C ASN A 45 8.73 -16.10 -7.64
N ASP A 46 9.32 -16.36 -8.79
CA ASP A 46 9.79 -17.68 -9.23
C ASP A 46 11.29 -17.89 -8.97
N SER A 47 12.01 -16.83 -8.69
CA SER A 47 13.45 -16.81 -8.41
C SER A 47 13.73 -16.13 -7.08
N PRO A 48 14.79 -16.51 -6.34
CA PRO A 48 15.14 -15.86 -5.08
C PRO A 48 15.33 -14.36 -5.20
N VAL A 49 14.86 -13.59 -4.19
CA VAL A 49 15.01 -12.14 -4.09
C VAL A 49 15.88 -11.83 -2.87
N ALA A 50 17.06 -11.25 -3.08
CA ALA A 50 18.05 -10.97 -2.03
C ALA A 50 17.73 -9.70 -1.23
N GLY A 51 16.96 -8.78 -1.82
CA GLY A 51 16.51 -7.59 -1.13
C GLY A 51 15.46 -6.83 -1.92
N LEU A 52 14.68 -6.04 -1.19
CA LEU A 52 13.69 -5.15 -1.80
C LEU A 52 13.61 -3.83 -1.03
N GLN A 53 13.21 -2.80 -1.75
CA GLN A 53 12.72 -1.54 -1.20
C GLN A 53 11.43 -1.19 -1.91
N VAL A 54 10.43 -0.81 -1.15
CA VAL A 54 9.17 -0.29 -1.70
C VAL A 54 8.80 1.00 -0.99
N GLN A 55 8.27 1.96 -1.74
CA GLN A 55 7.62 3.15 -1.21
C GLN A 55 6.15 3.09 -1.57
N VAL A 56 5.29 3.23 -0.58
CA VAL A 56 3.84 3.16 -0.70
C VAL A 56 3.24 4.48 -0.26
N ASN A 57 2.21 4.93 -0.96
CA ASN A 57 1.42 6.10 -0.63
C ASN A 57 -0.05 5.75 -0.64
N ASP A 58 -0.84 6.39 0.19
CA ASP A 58 -2.29 6.34 0.15
C ASP A 58 -2.87 7.64 -0.45
N PHE A 59 -3.95 7.51 -1.20
CA PHE A 59 -4.64 8.66 -1.76
C PHE A 59 -6.17 8.44 -1.75
N PRO A 60 -6.93 9.36 -1.10
CA PRO A 60 -6.47 10.49 -0.29
C PRO A 60 -5.68 10.05 0.94
N ASP A 61 -4.80 10.91 1.45
CA ASP A 61 -3.96 10.70 2.65
C ASP A 61 -4.87 10.63 3.90
N GLN A 62 -5.29 9.41 4.25
CA GLN A 62 -6.26 9.10 5.30
C GLN A 62 -5.93 7.81 6.06
N LEU A 63 -4.73 7.27 5.87
CA LEU A 63 -4.25 6.08 6.58
C LEU A 63 -2.91 6.39 7.26
N ASP A 64 -2.88 6.27 8.57
CA ASP A 64 -1.62 6.28 9.32
C ASP A 64 -1.06 4.85 9.39
N VAL A 65 0.17 4.63 8.91
CA VAL A 65 0.87 3.36 9.12
C VAL A 65 1.39 3.30 10.55
N VAL A 66 1.03 2.24 11.28
CA VAL A 66 1.36 2.07 12.70
C VAL A 66 2.53 1.12 12.90
N ASP A 67 2.56 0.05 12.11
CA ASP A 67 3.60 -0.97 12.20
C ASP A 67 3.71 -1.77 10.88
N VAL A 68 4.89 -2.35 10.65
CA VAL A 68 5.15 -3.27 9.55
C VAL A 68 5.91 -4.47 10.10
N VAL A 69 5.29 -5.63 10.05
CA VAL A 69 5.80 -6.86 10.64
C VAL A 69 6.13 -7.87 9.55
N ALA A 70 7.36 -8.41 9.60
CA ALA A 70 7.79 -9.48 8.70
C ALA A 70 6.96 -10.75 8.93
N THR A 71 6.66 -11.48 7.86
CA THR A 71 6.10 -12.84 7.94
C THR A 71 7.23 -13.88 8.02
N ASP A 72 6.86 -15.15 8.22
CA ASP A 72 7.80 -16.28 8.22
C ASP A 72 8.56 -16.43 6.89
N ARG A 73 8.05 -15.82 5.82
CA ARG A 73 8.68 -15.81 4.51
C ARG A 73 9.97 -14.99 4.45
N LEU A 74 10.16 -14.06 5.40
CA LEU A 74 11.39 -13.29 5.60
C LEU A 74 12.32 -13.90 6.64
N THR A 75 12.35 -15.24 6.78
CA THR A 75 13.25 -15.92 7.69
C THR A 75 14.71 -15.53 7.42
N ASP A 76 15.44 -15.16 8.49
CA ASP A 76 16.83 -14.70 8.45
C ASP A 76 17.08 -13.40 7.64
N MET A 77 16.03 -12.69 7.29
CA MET A 77 16.10 -11.35 6.70
C MET A 77 15.75 -10.27 7.73
N THR A 78 16.16 -9.07 7.44
CA THR A 78 15.85 -7.87 8.24
C THR A 78 14.84 -7.01 7.49
N LEU A 79 13.71 -6.72 8.14
CA LEU A 79 12.76 -5.72 7.68
C LEU A 79 12.94 -4.43 8.49
N SER A 80 12.95 -3.31 7.80
CA SER A 80 12.93 -1.98 8.39
C SER A 80 11.93 -1.11 7.63
N TRP A 81 11.25 -0.21 8.32
CA TRP A 81 10.34 0.72 7.69
C TRP A 81 10.42 2.12 8.30
N SER A 82 9.97 3.12 7.56
CA SER A 82 9.89 4.50 8.03
C SER A 82 8.85 5.28 7.26
N GLU A 83 8.09 6.09 7.98
CA GLU A 83 7.19 7.09 7.40
C GLU A 83 8.00 8.27 6.84
N GLN A 84 7.50 8.87 5.76
CA GLN A 84 8.10 10.00 5.09
C GLN A 84 7.31 11.29 5.36
N PRO A 85 7.93 12.48 5.22
CA PRO A 85 7.24 13.74 5.48
C PRO A 85 6.06 14.07 4.55
N ASP A 86 5.90 13.31 3.47
CA ASP A 86 4.82 13.44 2.50
C ASP A 86 3.66 12.47 2.74
N GLY A 87 3.66 11.74 3.87
CA GLY A 87 2.65 10.74 4.24
C GLY A 87 2.93 9.35 3.67
N SER A 88 3.82 9.22 2.68
CA SER A 88 4.23 7.90 2.19
C SER A 88 5.09 7.15 3.22
N PHE A 89 5.22 5.84 3.07
CA PHE A 89 6.14 5.06 3.89
C PHE A 89 7.02 4.15 3.03
N ILE A 90 8.23 3.91 3.52
CA ILE A 90 9.22 3.04 2.86
C ILE A 90 9.40 1.78 3.70
N VAL A 91 9.37 0.63 3.04
CA VAL A 91 9.74 -0.68 3.59
C VAL A 91 10.99 -1.17 2.87
N VAL A 92 11.99 -1.59 3.65
CA VAL A 92 13.24 -2.16 3.15
C VAL A 92 13.41 -3.53 3.76
N VAL A 93 13.70 -4.53 2.91
CA VAL A 93 14.05 -5.89 3.32
C VAL A 93 15.42 -6.23 2.76
N PHE A 94 16.31 -6.68 3.63
CA PHE A 94 17.67 -7.06 3.27
C PHE A 94 18.20 -8.15 4.18
N SER A 95 19.26 -8.83 3.75
CA SER A 95 19.97 -9.81 4.57
C SER A 95 21.42 -9.40 4.80
N LEU A 96 21.90 -9.58 6.02
CA LEU A 96 23.32 -9.45 6.38
C LEU A 96 24.06 -10.79 6.34
N THR A 97 23.32 -11.88 6.20
CA THR A 97 23.83 -13.26 6.24
C THR A 97 23.82 -13.95 4.87
N GLY A 98 23.25 -13.29 3.85
CA GLY A 98 23.07 -13.86 2.52
C GLY A 98 21.83 -14.74 2.41
N ALA A 99 20.82 -14.50 3.25
CA ALA A 99 19.49 -15.11 3.07
C ALA A 99 18.71 -14.39 1.98
N ASP A 100 17.86 -15.13 1.28
CA ASP A 100 17.00 -14.64 0.20
C ASP A 100 15.54 -14.98 0.49
N ILE A 101 14.63 -14.16 -0.02
CA ILE A 101 13.21 -14.50 -0.09
C ILE A 101 13.05 -15.60 -1.13
N GLN A 102 12.68 -16.79 -0.68
CA GLN A 102 12.52 -17.95 -1.54
C GLN A 102 11.31 -17.78 -2.47
N PRO A 103 11.26 -18.50 -3.61
CA PRO A 103 10.10 -18.50 -4.50
C PRO A 103 8.79 -18.77 -3.76
N GLY A 104 7.71 -18.11 -4.20
CA GLY A 104 6.38 -18.24 -3.59
C GLY A 104 5.46 -17.07 -3.92
N THR A 105 4.23 -17.13 -3.41
CA THR A 105 3.14 -16.17 -3.70
C THR A 105 2.58 -15.47 -2.47
N ASP A 106 3.07 -15.83 -1.26
CA ASP A 106 2.50 -15.37 0.00
C ASP A 106 2.95 -13.96 0.41
N ALA A 107 2.32 -13.45 1.46
CA ALA A 107 2.71 -12.21 2.11
C ALA A 107 4.14 -12.27 2.65
N ILE A 108 4.92 -11.21 2.43
CA ILE A 108 6.25 -11.00 3.00
C ILE A 108 6.20 -10.10 4.23
N ALA A 109 5.19 -9.23 4.32
CA ALA A 109 4.96 -8.39 5.49
C ALA A 109 3.46 -8.15 5.71
N SER A 110 3.09 -7.90 6.96
CA SER A 110 1.78 -7.40 7.37
C SER A 110 1.92 -5.93 7.76
N LEU A 111 1.15 -5.08 7.11
CA LEU A 111 1.10 -3.63 7.29
C LEU A 111 -0.08 -3.29 8.20
N SER A 112 0.18 -2.67 9.35
CA SER A 112 -0.87 -2.24 10.29
C SER A 112 -1.19 -0.77 10.08
N PHE A 113 -2.47 -0.46 9.88
CA PHE A 113 -2.97 0.89 9.63
C PHE A 113 -4.03 1.30 10.63
N VAL A 114 -4.19 2.62 10.78
CA VAL A 114 -5.34 3.26 11.40
C VAL A 114 -5.95 4.23 10.39
N SER A 115 -7.26 4.13 10.16
CA SER A 115 -7.96 5.12 9.33
C SER A 115 -8.13 6.43 10.09
N THR A 116 -7.73 7.53 9.48
CA THR A 116 -7.98 8.90 9.98
C THR A 116 -9.24 9.51 9.39
N SER A 117 -9.86 8.84 8.40
CA SER A 117 -11.13 9.27 7.83
C SER A 117 -12.26 9.15 8.85
N ILE A 118 -13.14 10.15 8.85
CA ILE A 118 -14.40 10.16 9.60
C ILE A 118 -15.62 10.04 8.68
N TYR A 119 -15.39 10.03 7.37
CA TYR A 119 -16.42 9.94 6.34
C TYR A 119 -16.22 8.70 5.48
N GLU A 120 -17.27 8.33 4.75
CA GLU A 120 -17.18 7.40 3.64
C GLU A 120 -16.09 7.83 2.65
N SER A 121 -15.19 6.93 2.31
CA SER A 121 -14.04 7.22 1.43
C SER A 121 -13.55 5.95 0.75
N GLU A 122 -13.00 6.10 -0.45
CA GLU A 122 -12.21 5.08 -1.14
C GLU A 122 -10.77 5.56 -1.21
N ILE A 123 -9.86 4.78 -0.64
CA ILE A 123 -8.45 5.12 -0.50
C ILE A 123 -7.64 4.13 -1.33
N ASN A 124 -6.90 4.64 -2.30
CA ASN A 124 -5.98 3.84 -3.10
C ASN A 124 -4.62 3.76 -2.41
N LEU A 125 -4.07 2.57 -2.30
CA LEU A 125 -2.70 2.32 -1.85
C LEU A 125 -1.85 1.99 -3.06
N ASP A 126 -0.95 2.90 -3.42
CA ASP A 126 -0.14 2.79 -4.64
C ASP A 126 1.35 2.65 -4.33
N PHE A 127 2.05 1.85 -5.12
CA PHE A 127 3.51 1.84 -5.13
C PHE A 127 4.02 3.08 -5.85
N VAL A 128 4.70 3.97 -5.12
CA VAL A 128 5.37 5.15 -5.69
C VAL A 128 6.70 4.77 -6.32
N ASP A 129 7.43 3.85 -5.66
CA ASP A 129 8.69 3.30 -6.12
C ASP A 129 8.87 1.87 -5.59
N SER A 130 9.54 1.02 -6.37
CA SER A 130 9.86 -0.34 -5.97
C SER A 130 11.12 -0.84 -6.66
N ILE A 131 12.00 -1.46 -5.88
CA ILE A 131 13.26 -2.04 -6.34
C ILE A 131 13.39 -3.42 -5.71
N LEU A 132 13.61 -4.43 -6.56
CA LEU A 132 13.97 -5.79 -6.15
C LEU A 132 15.34 -6.11 -6.71
N SER A 133 16.14 -6.85 -5.95
CA SER A 133 17.48 -7.27 -6.39
C SER A 133 17.72 -8.75 -6.14
N ASP A 134 18.52 -9.35 -7.04
CA ASP A 134 19.08 -10.68 -6.88
C ASP A 134 20.32 -10.69 -5.95
N ASP A 135 20.91 -11.87 -5.72
CA ASP A 135 22.11 -12.08 -4.90
C ASP A 135 23.39 -11.44 -5.47
N PHE A 136 23.37 -11.00 -6.73
CA PHE A 136 24.45 -10.24 -7.37
C PHE A 136 24.20 -8.72 -7.32
N GLY A 137 23.10 -8.28 -6.69
CA GLY A 137 22.68 -6.87 -6.65
C GLY A 137 22.16 -6.36 -7.99
N GLN A 138 21.74 -7.25 -8.90
CA GLN A 138 21.14 -6.85 -10.16
C GLN A 138 19.62 -6.64 -9.95
N PRO A 139 19.04 -5.63 -10.63
CA PRO A 139 17.62 -5.37 -10.49
C PRO A 139 16.79 -6.49 -11.13
N ILE A 140 15.77 -6.95 -10.40
CA ILE A 140 14.76 -7.90 -10.88
C ILE A 140 13.60 -7.11 -11.50
N GLN A 141 13.24 -7.44 -12.75
CA GLN A 141 12.05 -6.87 -13.39
C GLN A 141 10.80 -7.42 -12.72
N HIS A 142 9.88 -6.54 -12.32
CA HIS A 142 8.66 -6.90 -11.61
C HIS A 142 7.51 -5.97 -11.96
N GLY A 143 6.29 -6.42 -11.69
CA GLY A 143 5.08 -5.62 -11.70
C GLY A 143 4.65 -5.22 -10.29
N THR A 144 3.67 -4.33 -10.22
CA THR A 144 3.04 -3.90 -8.97
C THR A 144 1.52 -3.92 -9.12
N GLU A 145 0.82 -4.34 -8.06
CA GLU A 145 -0.64 -4.30 -7.94
C GLU A 145 -1.03 -3.50 -6.71
N SER A 146 -1.75 -2.41 -6.93
CA SER A 146 -2.24 -1.50 -5.90
C SER A 146 -3.34 -2.14 -5.05
N GLY A 147 -3.44 -1.71 -3.78
CA GLY A 147 -4.54 -2.05 -2.89
C GLY A 147 -5.61 -0.95 -2.85
N VAL A 148 -6.81 -1.31 -2.37
CA VAL A 148 -7.91 -0.35 -2.15
C VAL A 148 -8.50 -0.58 -0.77
N VAL A 149 -8.69 0.50 -0.02
CA VAL A 149 -9.38 0.49 1.27
C VAL A 149 -10.68 1.27 1.12
N VAL A 150 -11.80 0.58 1.35
CA VAL A 150 -13.13 1.20 1.37
C VAL A 150 -13.51 1.49 2.82
N VAL A 151 -13.66 2.76 3.15
CA VAL A 151 -14.07 3.22 4.47
C VAL A 151 -15.57 3.49 4.46
N SER A 152 -16.30 2.84 5.37
CA SER A 152 -17.71 3.12 5.64
C SER A 152 -17.81 4.17 6.75
N GLY A 153 -18.65 5.20 6.56
CA GLY A 153 -18.78 6.29 7.51
C GLY A 153 -19.99 7.17 7.18
N GLU A 154 -20.05 8.34 7.80
CA GLU A 154 -21.04 9.34 7.40
C GLU A 154 -20.72 9.89 6.02
N GLU A 155 -21.76 10.24 5.24
CA GLU A 155 -21.56 10.91 3.97
C GLU A 155 -20.84 12.27 4.20
N PRO A 156 -19.79 12.59 3.42
CA PRO A 156 -19.11 13.87 3.59
C PRO A 156 -20.09 15.03 3.34
N PRO A 157 -19.95 16.15 4.08
CA PRO A 157 -20.83 17.28 3.89
C PRO A 157 -20.72 17.80 2.45
N PRO A 158 -21.85 18.26 1.85
CA PRO A 158 -21.82 18.76 0.49
C PRO A 158 -20.82 19.90 0.36
N GLU A 159 -20.06 19.88 -0.73
CA GLU A 159 -19.09 20.93 -1.03
C GLU A 159 -19.76 22.31 -1.01
N ALA A 160 -19.13 23.27 -0.32
CA ALA A 160 -19.67 24.62 -0.25
C ALA A 160 -19.72 25.23 -1.66
N PRO A 161 -20.83 25.92 -2.04
CA PRO A 161 -20.90 26.57 -3.33
C PRO A 161 -19.72 27.51 -3.56
N ASP A 162 -19.21 27.53 -4.78
CA ASP A 162 -18.16 28.46 -5.17
C ASP A 162 -18.52 29.91 -4.78
N ALA A 163 -17.51 30.65 -4.32
CA ALA A 163 -17.71 32.07 -4.01
C ALA A 163 -18.25 32.80 -5.24
N PRO A 164 -19.29 33.64 -5.09
CA PRO A 164 -19.84 34.39 -6.21
C PRO A 164 -18.74 35.20 -6.91
N THR A 165 -18.50 34.92 -8.19
CA THR A 165 -17.58 35.68 -9.03
C THR A 165 -18.35 36.85 -9.68
N GLY A 166 -17.69 37.99 -9.80
CA GLY A 166 -18.28 39.13 -10.53
C GLY A 166 -19.15 40.07 -9.68
N LEU A 167 -19.06 40.06 -8.36
CA LEU A 167 -19.63 41.09 -7.51
C LEU A 167 -18.93 42.43 -7.81
N ILE A 168 -19.59 43.29 -8.54
CA ILE A 168 -19.18 44.68 -8.76
C ILE A 168 -19.99 45.55 -7.78
N ALA A 169 -19.31 46.14 -6.80
CA ALA A 169 -19.90 47.19 -5.99
C ALA A 169 -19.85 48.50 -6.77
N GLU A 170 -20.98 48.97 -7.32
CA GLU A 170 -21.09 50.34 -7.78
C GLU A 170 -21.29 51.25 -6.56
N ALA A 171 -20.44 52.27 -6.44
CA ALA A 171 -20.65 53.32 -5.45
C ALA A 171 -21.90 54.07 -5.84
N GLY A 172 -23.01 53.81 -5.16
CA GLY A 172 -24.21 54.64 -5.26
C GLY A 172 -23.98 56.00 -4.64
N ASP A 173 -24.66 57.01 -5.20
CA ASP A 173 -24.69 58.37 -4.64
C ASP A 173 -25.06 58.30 -3.16
N SER A 174 -24.30 59.02 -2.36
CA SER A 174 -24.33 59.08 -0.89
C SER A 174 -25.62 59.71 -0.36
N GLU A 175 -26.75 59.04 -0.48
CA GLU A 175 -27.94 59.36 0.32
C GLU A 175 -28.28 58.18 1.23
N VAL A 176 -27.79 58.21 2.44
CA VAL A 176 -28.32 57.41 3.56
C VAL A 176 -29.55 58.15 4.07
N LEU A 177 -30.74 57.74 3.67
CA LEU A 177 -31.98 58.11 4.38
C LEU A 177 -32.07 57.27 5.66
N LEU A 178 -31.97 57.94 6.77
CA LEU A 178 -32.24 57.42 8.11
C LEU A 178 -33.73 57.21 8.32
#